data_2c0131470508d946b1ecba29ac4e5b35
#
_entry.id   2c0131470508d946b1ecba29ac4e5b35
#
_cell.length_a   1.000
_cell.length_b   1.000
_cell.length_c   1.000
_cell.angle_alpha   90.00
_cell.angle_beta   90.00
_cell.angle_gamma   90.00
#
_symmetry.space_group_name_H-M   'P 1'
#
loop_
_entity.id
_entity.type
_entity.pdbx_description
1 polymer ?
#
loop_
_entity_poly.entity_id
_entity_poly.type
_entity_poly.pdbx_seq_one_letter_code
_entity_poly.pdbx_strand_id
1 'polypeptide(L)'
;MSAAALLDRLGRPGDIHLGSARPGRVVRLPTGLAALDAALGGGLPRGRVTELAGAPSMGRTGLACAIAAAATRAGETIAWVDPADALEPEAAAAAGIALARLLWVRPRIVSDAFRAAEILLGAGGFGLVVLDVDAPRAGAGAWPRLARAAERTGSVLLVVAPRREAGTFAALGLELGARRVRWSGGPGRLALLEGIDARVTVARSRVGRPGQALVVRQARSLSEWP
;
A
#
# COMPACT_ATOMS: atom_id res chain seq x y z
N MET A 1 2.97 29.69 -28.73
CA MET A 1 2.42 28.73 -29.70
C MET A 1 1.26 28.00 -29.01
N SER A 2 0.04 28.10 -29.54
CA SER A 2 -1.14 27.52 -28.90
C SER A 2 -1.18 26.00 -29.14
N ALA A 3 -1.79 25.23 -28.24
CA ALA A 3 -1.96 23.79 -28.38
C ALA A 3 -2.69 23.40 -29.66
N ALA A 4 -3.59 24.26 -30.16
CA ALA A 4 -4.29 24.08 -31.42
C ALA A 4 -3.34 24.15 -32.63
N ALA A 5 -2.36 25.06 -32.62
CA ALA A 5 -1.35 25.19 -33.70
C ALA A 5 -0.36 24.01 -33.72
N LEU A 6 -0.15 23.34 -32.58
CA LEU A 6 0.66 22.12 -32.48
C LEU A 6 -0.08 20.93 -33.08
N LEU A 7 -1.38 20.82 -32.82
CA LEU A 7 -2.25 19.75 -33.31
C LEU A 7 -2.40 19.80 -34.85
N ASP A 8 -2.51 20.98 -35.41
CA ASP A 8 -2.61 21.15 -36.86
C ASP A 8 -1.35 20.72 -37.62
N ARG A 9 -0.17 20.83 -36.99
CA ARG A 9 1.12 20.37 -37.54
C ARG A 9 1.35 18.87 -37.47
N LEU A 10 0.63 18.17 -36.59
CA LEU A 10 0.79 16.72 -36.36
C LEU A 10 -0.13 15.85 -37.23
N GLY A 11 -1.03 16.46 -38.01
CA GLY A 11 -1.72 15.84 -39.15
C GLY A 11 -2.67 14.68 -38.90
N ARG A 12 -2.98 14.33 -37.64
CA ARG A 12 -3.99 13.30 -37.29
C ARG A 12 -4.78 13.66 -36.02
N PRO A 13 -5.98 14.25 -36.17
CA PRO A 13 -6.80 14.65 -35.01
C PRO A 13 -7.30 13.50 -34.13
N GLY A 14 -7.27 12.25 -34.59
CA GLY A 14 -7.84 11.09 -33.91
C GLY A 14 -6.97 10.44 -32.83
N ASP A 15 -5.64 10.63 -32.88
CA ASP A 15 -4.70 9.88 -32.06
C ASP A 15 -4.12 10.67 -30.88
N ILE A 16 -4.38 11.98 -30.80
CA ILE A 16 -3.86 12.83 -29.73
C ILE A 16 -4.97 13.16 -28.75
N HIS A 17 -5.03 12.40 -27.68
CA HIS A 17 -5.88 12.71 -26.55
C HIS A 17 -5.21 13.81 -25.70
N LEU A 18 -5.68 15.05 -25.84
CA LEU A 18 -5.42 16.08 -24.84
C LEU A 18 -5.94 15.53 -23.50
N GLY A 19 -5.06 15.41 -22.51
CA GLY A 19 -5.34 14.83 -21.20
C GLY A 19 -6.33 15.61 -20.33
N SER A 20 -7.46 16.02 -20.91
CA SER A 20 -8.61 16.67 -20.27
C SER A 20 -9.71 15.67 -19.90
N ALA A 21 -9.46 14.36 -20.02
CA ALA A 21 -10.36 13.40 -19.39
C ALA A 21 -10.38 13.72 -17.90
N ARG A 22 -11.51 14.27 -17.40
CA ARG A 22 -11.77 14.36 -15.96
C ARG A 22 -11.43 12.99 -15.38
N PRO A 23 -10.54 12.91 -14.38
CA PRO A 23 -10.21 11.63 -13.79
C PRO A 23 -11.54 10.99 -13.36
N GLY A 24 -11.91 9.88 -13.99
CA GLY A 24 -13.08 9.11 -13.58
C GLY A 24 -12.97 8.90 -12.07
N ARG A 25 -14.09 8.85 -11.36
CA ARG A 25 -14.12 8.69 -9.90
C ARG A 25 -13.22 7.51 -9.52
N VAL A 26 -12.04 7.82 -8.95
CA VAL A 26 -11.08 6.81 -8.56
C VAL A 26 -11.70 5.97 -7.45
N VAL A 27 -11.98 4.71 -7.74
CA VAL A 27 -12.46 3.75 -6.73
C VAL A 27 -11.31 3.48 -5.76
N ARG A 28 -11.62 3.43 -4.48
CA ARG A 28 -10.62 3.33 -3.42
C ARG A 28 -10.90 2.16 -2.50
N LEU A 29 -9.84 1.60 -1.94
CA LEU A 29 -9.86 0.62 -0.87
C LEU A 29 -9.60 1.38 0.44
N PRO A 30 -10.56 1.48 1.36
CA PRO A 30 -10.33 2.12 2.65
C PRO A 30 -9.19 1.45 3.42
N THR A 31 -8.36 2.27 4.06
CA THR A 31 -7.26 1.77 4.89
C THR A 31 -7.72 1.37 6.30
N GLY A 32 -8.93 1.80 6.69
CA GLY A 32 -9.44 1.65 8.05
C GLY A 32 -8.84 2.63 9.06
N LEU A 33 -8.01 3.56 8.59
CA LEU A 33 -7.37 4.59 9.39
C LEU A 33 -7.93 5.95 8.96
N ALA A 34 -8.86 6.49 9.73
CA ALA A 34 -9.66 7.67 9.34
C ALA A 34 -8.79 8.85 8.88
N ALA A 35 -7.69 9.14 9.59
CA ALA A 35 -6.79 10.22 9.21
C ALA A 35 -6.10 9.97 7.86
N LEU A 36 -5.70 8.72 7.59
CA LEU A 36 -5.07 8.35 6.32
C LEU A 36 -6.10 8.35 5.19
N ASP A 37 -7.29 7.82 5.42
CA ASP A 37 -8.37 7.80 4.44
C ASP A 37 -8.79 9.24 4.08
N ALA A 38 -8.90 10.14 5.04
CA ALA A 38 -9.19 11.55 4.80
C ALA A 38 -8.10 12.21 3.93
N ALA A 39 -6.82 12.00 4.27
CA ALA A 39 -5.69 12.53 3.50
C ALA A 39 -5.60 11.97 2.08
N LEU A 40 -6.02 10.71 1.89
CA LEU A 40 -6.02 10.04 0.60
C LEU A 40 -7.33 10.20 -0.20
N GLY A 41 -8.36 10.86 0.37
CA GLY A 41 -9.67 11.00 -0.26
C GLY A 41 -10.47 9.69 -0.32
N GLY A 42 -10.33 8.84 0.73
CA GLY A 42 -11.10 7.61 0.93
C GLY A 42 -10.30 6.31 0.87
N GLY A 43 -8.96 6.35 0.81
CA GLY A 43 -8.13 5.15 0.85
C GLY A 43 -7.19 4.96 -0.32
N LEU A 44 -6.69 3.74 -0.49
CA LEU A 44 -5.74 3.38 -1.55
C LEU A 44 -6.45 3.31 -2.91
N PRO A 45 -5.84 3.81 -3.99
CA PRO A 45 -6.46 3.77 -5.32
C PRO A 45 -6.48 2.33 -5.86
N ARG A 46 -7.67 1.81 -6.18
CA ARG A 46 -7.83 0.48 -6.78
C ARG A 46 -7.25 0.46 -8.19
N GLY A 47 -6.76 -0.70 -8.58
CA GLY A 47 -6.11 -0.89 -9.86
C GLY A 47 -4.76 -0.19 -9.98
N ARG A 48 -4.11 0.14 -8.86
CA ARG A 48 -2.87 0.91 -8.86
C ARG A 48 -1.85 0.34 -7.89
N VAL A 49 -0.59 0.69 -8.16
CA VAL A 49 0.53 0.40 -7.24
C VAL A 49 0.61 1.51 -6.21
N THR A 50 0.64 1.12 -4.95
CA THR A 50 0.95 1.97 -3.80
C THR A 50 2.23 1.47 -3.15
N GLU A 51 3.18 2.36 -2.91
CA GLU A 51 4.40 2.07 -2.16
C GLU A 51 4.27 2.56 -0.73
N LEU A 52 4.57 1.70 0.23
CA LEU A 52 4.70 2.00 1.64
C LEU A 52 6.17 1.83 2.03
N ALA A 53 6.88 2.93 2.11
CA ALA A 53 8.32 2.95 2.33
C ALA A 53 8.68 3.50 3.72
N GLY A 54 9.81 3.06 4.24
CA GLY A 54 10.38 3.55 5.51
C GLY A 54 11.51 2.65 5.99
N ALA A 55 12.38 3.17 6.81
CA ALA A 55 13.46 2.39 7.41
C ALA A 55 12.91 1.23 8.26
N PRO A 56 13.71 0.21 8.57
CA PRO A 56 13.33 -0.84 9.51
C PRO A 56 12.79 -0.27 10.82
N SER A 57 11.84 -0.95 11.41
CA SER A 57 11.19 -0.57 12.69
C SER A 57 10.39 0.74 12.66
N MET A 58 10.13 1.36 11.51
CA MET A 58 9.27 2.56 11.41
C MET A 58 7.77 2.23 11.37
N GLY A 59 7.38 0.96 11.48
CA GLY A 59 5.96 0.55 11.55
C GLY A 59 5.34 0.21 10.19
N ARG A 60 6.13 -0.06 9.15
CA ARG A 60 5.64 -0.44 7.81
C ARG A 60 4.71 -1.64 7.86
N THR A 61 5.19 -2.74 8.46
CA THR A 61 4.43 -4.00 8.57
C THR A 61 3.14 -3.79 9.38
N GLY A 62 3.22 -3.06 10.50
CA GLY A 62 2.03 -2.73 11.30
C GLY A 62 1.00 -1.92 10.53
N LEU A 63 1.42 -0.94 9.71
CA LEU A 63 0.52 -0.19 8.84
C LEU A 63 -0.07 -1.07 7.73
N ALA A 64 0.74 -1.93 7.11
CA ALA A 64 0.28 -2.89 6.12
C ALA A 64 -0.73 -3.88 6.72
N CYS A 65 -0.49 -4.40 7.93
CA CYS A 65 -1.44 -5.24 8.66
C CYS A 65 -2.76 -4.52 8.97
N ALA A 66 -2.71 -3.25 9.39
CA ALA A 66 -3.93 -2.48 9.63
C ALA A 66 -4.78 -2.31 8.35
N ILE A 67 -4.13 -2.04 7.21
CA ILE A 67 -4.78 -1.96 5.89
C ILE A 67 -5.36 -3.32 5.50
N ALA A 68 -4.60 -4.40 5.66
CA ALA A 68 -5.04 -5.77 5.37
C ALA A 68 -6.23 -6.18 6.25
N ALA A 69 -6.19 -5.83 7.55
CA ALA A 69 -7.29 -6.05 8.47
C ALA A 69 -8.56 -5.30 8.05
N ALA A 70 -8.45 -4.04 7.62
CA ALA A 70 -9.58 -3.28 7.11
C ALA A 70 -10.16 -3.91 5.83
N ALA A 71 -9.30 -4.34 4.90
CA ALA A 71 -9.70 -4.99 3.67
C ALA A 71 -10.45 -6.31 3.95
N THR A 72 -9.92 -7.18 4.81
CA THR A 72 -10.58 -8.45 5.13
C THR A 72 -11.89 -8.26 5.89
N ARG A 73 -11.99 -7.26 6.78
CA ARG A 73 -13.27 -6.89 7.44
C ARG A 73 -14.31 -6.37 6.45
N ALA A 74 -13.88 -5.71 5.38
CA ALA A 74 -14.76 -5.29 4.29
C ALA A 74 -15.18 -6.44 3.36
N GLY A 75 -14.76 -7.68 3.66
CA GLY A 75 -15.09 -8.87 2.87
C GLY A 75 -14.12 -9.17 1.72
N GLU A 76 -13.06 -8.40 1.56
CA GLU A 76 -12.05 -8.64 0.53
C GLU A 76 -11.21 -9.88 0.83
N THR A 77 -10.87 -10.63 -0.19
CA THR A 77 -9.78 -11.61 -0.13
C THR A 77 -8.49 -10.89 -0.44
N ILE A 78 -7.45 -11.18 0.33
CA ILE A 78 -6.13 -10.55 0.18
C ILE A 78 -5.05 -11.61 -0.04
N ALA A 79 -3.96 -11.21 -0.69
CA ALA A 79 -2.77 -12.02 -0.75
C ALA A 79 -1.59 -11.26 -0.10
N TRP A 80 -0.72 -12.00 0.60
CA TRP A 80 0.51 -11.46 1.17
C TRP A 80 1.69 -12.27 0.67
N VAL A 81 2.54 -11.63 -0.11
CA VAL A 81 3.75 -12.23 -0.68
C VAL A 81 4.93 -11.83 0.19
N ASP A 82 5.51 -12.81 0.86
CA ASP A 82 6.48 -12.63 1.95
C ASP A 82 7.71 -13.53 1.73
N PRO A 83 8.70 -13.07 0.96
CA PRO A 83 9.91 -13.85 0.72
C PRO A 83 10.83 -13.95 1.95
N ALA A 84 10.64 -13.10 2.95
CA ALA A 84 11.41 -13.12 4.20
C ALA A 84 10.83 -14.08 5.24
N ASP A 85 9.60 -14.62 4.99
CA ASP A 85 8.86 -15.47 5.94
C ASP A 85 8.69 -14.80 7.32
N ALA A 86 8.42 -13.49 7.28
CA ALA A 86 8.40 -12.62 8.47
C ALA A 86 6.99 -12.34 9.00
N LEU A 87 5.95 -12.72 8.25
CA LEU A 87 4.57 -12.58 8.69
C LEU A 87 4.26 -13.65 9.73
N GLU A 88 3.93 -13.22 10.93
CA GLU A 88 3.50 -14.10 12.00
C GLU A 88 1.97 -14.22 11.98
N PRO A 89 1.38 -15.40 11.70
CA PRO A 89 -0.08 -15.56 11.57
C PRO A 89 -0.86 -15.16 12.83
N GLU A 90 -0.33 -15.47 14.01
CA GLU A 90 -0.98 -15.09 15.28
C GLU A 90 -1.00 -13.56 15.45
N ALA A 91 0.12 -12.90 15.16
CA ALA A 91 0.21 -11.45 15.20
C ALA A 91 -0.68 -10.80 14.13
N ALA A 92 -0.78 -11.40 12.95
CA ALA A 92 -1.68 -10.96 11.88
C ALA A 92 -3.15 -11.06 12.30
N ALA A 93 -3.55 -12.17 12.94
CA ALA A 93 -4.89 -12.34 13.50
C ALA A 93 -5.16 -11.34 14.62
N ALA A 94 -4.20 -11.14 15.54
CA ALA A 94 -4.31 -10.14 16.60
C ALA A 94 -4.39 -8.70 16.07
N ALA A 95 -3.80 -8.42 14.91
CA ALA A 95 -3.97 -7.15 14.19
C ALA A 95 -5.35 -7.00 13.51
N GLY A 96 -6.18 -8.05 13.54
CA GLY A 96 -7.53 -8.06 13.00
C GLY A 96 -7.65 -8.54 11.56
N ILE A 97 -6.62 -9.19 11.00
CA ILE A 97 -6.69 -9.82 9.68
C ILE A 97 -7.52 -11.12 9.81
N ALA A 98 -8.58 -11.24 9.02
CA ALA A 98 -9.32 -12.50 8.92
C ALA A 98 -8.51 -13.52 8.12
N LEU A 99 -7.82 -14.46 8.80
CA LEU A 99 -6.93 -15.42 8.16
C LEU A 99 -7.61 -16.28 7.10
N ALA A 100 -8.91 -16.57 7.23
CA ALA A 100 -9.70 -17.27 6.21
C ALA A 100 -9.82 -16.52 4.87
N ARG A 101 -9.43 -15.23 4.84
CA ARG A 101 -9.40 -14.39 3.64
C ARG A 101 -7.98 -13.99 3.22
N LEU A 102 -6.97 -14.59 3.85
CA LEU A 102 -5.57 -14.33 3.59
C LEU A 102 -4.94 -15.53 2.85
N LEU A 103 -4.45 -15.28 1.65
CA LEU A 103 -3.52 -16.18 0.97
C LEU A 103 -2.08 -15.73 1.27
N TRP A 104 -1.34 -16.50 2.06
CA TRP A 104 0.05 -16.23 2.37
C TRP A 104 0.98 -17.02 1.45
N VAL A 105 1.80 -16.32 0.68
CA VAL A 105 2.72 -16.87 -0.32
C VAL A 105 4.15 -16.56 0.10
N ARG A 106 4.96 -17.58 0.26
CA ARG A 106 6.33 -17.53 0.77
C ARG A 106 7.37 -17.98 -0.27
N PRO A 107 7.65 -17.15 -1.29
CA PRO A 107 8.70 -17.45 -2.25
C PRO A 107 10.07 -17.33 -1.58
N ARG A 108 11.00 -18.19 -1.98
CA ARG A 108 12.33 -18.23 -1.36
C ARG A 108 13.28 -17.12 -1.82
N ILE A 109 12.99 -16.52 -2.97
CA ILE A 109 13.81 -15.45 -3.57
C ILE A 109 12.94 -14.29 -4.03
N VAL A 110 13.53 -13.10 -4.03
CA VAL A 110 12.81 -11.85 -4.34
C VAL A 110 12.25 -11.83 -5.76
N SER A 111 12.97 -12.39 -6.75
CA SER A 111 12.45 -12.48 -8.13
C SER A 111 11.16 -13.27 -8.23
N ASP A 112 11.03 -14.37 -7.47
CA ASP A 112 9.82 -15.17 -7.42
C ASP A 112 8.70 -14.45 -6.67
N ALA A 113 9.02 -13.57 -5.71
CA ALA A 113 8.03 -12.72 -5.07
C ALA A 113 7.38 -11.76 -6.07
N PHE A 114 8.15 -11.13 -6.95
CA PHE A 114 7.59 -10.29 -8.02
C PHE A 114 6.73 -11.09 -9.00
N ARG A 115 7.18 -12.29 -9.37
CA ARG A 115 6.44 -13.19 -10.24
C ARG A 115 5.14 -13.68 -9.59
N ALA A 116 5.18 -14.06 -8.31
CA ALA A 116 4.01 -14.45 -7.54
C ALA A 116 2.98 -13.32 -7.48
N ALA A 117 3.43 -12.09 -7.16
CA ALA A 117 2.57 -10.93 -7.15
C ALA A 117 1.92 -10.66 -8.53
N GLU A 118 2.66 -10.82 -9.63
CA GLU A 118 2.14 -10.69 -11.00
C GLU A 118 1.05 -11.73 -11.29
N ILE A 119 1.28 -12.99 -10.90
CA ILE A 119 0.30 -14.09 -11.07
C ILE A 119 -0.96 -13.81 -10.26
N LEU A 120 -0.83 -13.43 -9.00
CA LEU A 120 -1.96 -13.13 -8.11
C LEU A 120 -2.81 -11.95 -8.61
N LEU A 121 -2.15 -10.87 -9.01
CA LEU A 121 -2.82 -9.74 -9.64
C LEU A 121 -3.51 -10.15 -10.94
N GLY A 122 -2.84 -10.99 -11.76
CA GLY A 122 -3.36 -11.46 -13.03
C GLY A 122 -4.58 -12.37 -12.89
N ALA A 123 -4.62 -13.20 -11.87
CA ALA A 123 -5.73 -14.10 -11.56
C ALA A 123 -7.00 -13.34 -11.15
N GLY A 124 -6.86 -12.18 -10.53
CA GLY A 124 -7.99 -11.42 -10.01
C GLY A 124 -8.59 -12.03 -8.72
N GLY A 125 -9.69 -11.45 -8.25
CA GLY A 125 -10.37 -11.91 -7.03
C GLY A 125 -9.76 -11.43 -5.72
N PHE A 126 -8.61 -10.72 -5.77
CA PHE A 126 -7.98 -10.10 -4.63
C PHE A 126 -8.26 -8.60 -4.61
N GLY A 127 -8.80 -8.08 -3.50
CA GLY A 127 -8.94 -6.64 -3.32
C GLY A 127 -7.60 -5.95 -3.02
N LEU A 128 -6.70 -6.70 -2.36
CA LEU A 128 -5.37 -6.24 -1.98
C LEU A 128 -4.35 -7.37 -2.18
N VAL A 129 -3.25 -7.04 -2.84
CA VAL A 129 -2.04 -7.87 -2.88
C VAL A 129 -0.93 -7.08 -2.18
N VAL A 130 -0.40 -7.61 -1.08
CA VAL A 130 0.76 -7.06 -0.38
C VAL A 130 2.01 -7.76 -0.89
N LEU A 131 3.00 -7.00 -1.31
CA LEU A 131 4.34 -7.46 -1.67
C LEU A 131 5.31 -6.88 -0.64
N ASP A 132 5.71 -7.70 0.35
CA ASP A 132 6.59 -7.29 1.43
C ASP A 132 8.02 -7.71 1.12
N VAL A 133 8.88 -6.76 0.80
CA VAL A 133 10.24 -7.02 0.33
C VAL A 133 11.25 -6.06 0.96
N ASP A 134 12.32 -6.61 1.51
CA ASP A 134 13.38 -5.79 2.12
C ASP A 134 14.33 -5.16 1.08
N ALA A 135 14.42 -5.76 -0.11
CA ALA A 135 15.25 -5.26 -1.20
C ALA A 135 14.48 -5.37 -2.52
N PRO A 136 13.63 -4.37 -2.85
CA PRO A 136 12.73 -4.47 -4.00
C PRO A 136 13.46 -4.25 -5.34
N ARG A 137 14.61 -4.90 -5.55
CA ARG A 137 15.28 -4.92 -6.84
C ARG A 137 14.48 -5.75 -7.83
N ALA A 138 13.46 -5.12 -8.38
CA ALA A 138 12.70 -5.71 -9.47
C ALA A 138 13.59 -5.85 -10.71
N GLY A 139 13.53 -7.00 -11.36
CA GLY A 139 14.11 -7.16 -12.70
C GLY A 139 13.50 -6.15 -13.69
N ALA A 140 14.24 -5.86 -14.75
CA ALA A 140 13.80 -4.93 -15.78
C ALA A 140 12.37 -5.28 -16.27
N GLY A 141 11.48 -4.30 -16.28
CA GLY A 141 10.11 -4.48 -16.75
C GLY A 141 9.12 -5.11 -15.75
N ALA A 142 9.50 -5.43 -14.52
CA ALA A 142 8.56 -5.98 -13.53
C ALA A 142 7.49 -4.95 -13.14
N TRP A 143 7.86 -3.73 -12.84
CA TRP A 143 6.93 -2.66 -12.44
C TRP A 143 5.81 -2.37 -13.44
N PRO A 144 6.10 -2.21 -14.77
CA PRO A 144 5.03 -2.03 -15.74
C PRO A 144 4.09 -3.23 -15.85
N ARG A 145 4.57 -4.47 -15.70
CA ARG A 145 3.71 -5.66 -15.72
C ARG A 145 2.79 -5.70 -14.50
N LEU A 146 3.33 -5.47 -13.31
CA LEU A 146 2.55 -5.40 -12.06
C LEU A 146 1.50 -4.28 -12.12
N ALA A 147 1.87 -3.09 -12.59
CA ALA A 147 0.94 -1.97 -12.71
C ALA A 147 -0.22 -2.28 -13.68
N ARG A 148 0.07 -2.90 -14.84
CA ARG A 148 -0.95 -3.33 -15.79
C ARG A 148 -1.84 -4.44 -15.23
N ALA A 149 -1.26 -5.40 -14.50
CA ALA A 149 -2.02 -6.49 -13.89
C ALA A 149 -2.98 -5.95 -12.82
N ALA A 150 -2.51 -5.05 -11.95
CA ALA A 150 -3.33 -4.39 -10.96
C ALA A 150 -4.48 -3.58 -11.62
N GLU A 151 -4.17 -2.80 -12.66
CA GLU A 151 -5.16 -1.99 -13.38
C GLU A 151 -6.26 -2.84 -14.02
N ARG A 152 -5.89 -3.95 -14.66
CA ARG A 152 -6.84 -4.85 -15.33
C ARG A 152 -7.84 -5.48 -14.37
N THR A 153 -7.43 -5.84 -13.17
CA THR A 153 -8.27 -6.55 -12.19
C THR A 153 -8.91 -5.63 -11.14
N GLY A 154 -8.47 -4.37 -11.07
CA GLY A 154 -8.91 -3.44 -10.04
C GLY A 154 -8.30 -3.70 -8.66
N SER A 155 -7.36 -4.62 -8.53
CA SER A 155 -6.68 -4.94 -7.28
C SER A 155 -5.73 -3.81 -6.86
N VAL A 156 -5.60 -3.57 -5.56
CA VAL A 156 -4.53 -2.72 -5.03
C VAL A 156 -3.26 -3.55 -4.90
N LEU A 157 -2.14 -3.10 -5.47
CA LEU A 157 -0.82 -3.62 -5.12
C LEU A 157 -0.19 -2.71 -4.08
N LEU A 158 0.00 -3.21 -2.86
CA LEU A 158 0.71 -2.53 -1.79
C LEU A 158 2.12 -3.09 -1.67
N VAL A 159 3.11 -2.32 -2.06
CA VAL A 159 4.53 -2.68 -1.94
C VAL A 159 5.05 -2.14 -0.62
N VAL A 160 5.50 -3.02 0.26
CA VAL A 160 6.10 -2.68 1.55
C VAL A 160 7.62 -2.86 1.44
N ALA A 161 8.38 -1.79 1.59
CA ALA A 161 9.81 -1.81 1.34
C ALA A 161 10.57 -0.75 2.17
N PRO A 162 11.90 -0.87 2.35
CA PRO A 162 12.68 0.16 3.02
C PRO A 162 12.67 1.50 2.31
N ARG A 163 12.54 1.49 0.98
CA ARG A 163 12.52 2.67 0.12
C ARG A 163 11.62 2.45 -1.10
N ARG A 164 11.23 3.54 -1.75
CA ARG A 164 10.42 3.49 -2.97
C ARG A 164 11.29 3.16 -4.18
N GLU A 165 10.84 2.26 -5.03
CA GLU A 165 11.56 1.83 -6.24
C GLU A 165 10.67 1.71 -7.49
N ALA A 166 9.34 1.72 -7.33
CA ALA A 166 8.42 1.61 -8.47
C ALA A 166 8.39 2.87 -9.36
N GLY A 167 8.98 3.97 -8.91
CA GLY A 167 9.15 5.19 -9.69
C GLY A 167 7.82 5.71 -10.24
N THR A 168 7.74 5.85 -11.57
CA THR A 168 6.54 6.36 -12.24
C THR A 168 5.37 5.37 -12.27
N PHE A 169 5.59 4.10 -11.95
CA PHE A 169 4.55 3.09 -11.93
C PHE A 169 3.72 3.10 -10.64
N ALA A 170 4.25 3.69 -9.55
CA ALA A 170 3.47 3.93 -8.36
C ALA A 170 2.53 5.15 -8.54
N ALA A 171 1.24 4.94 -8.30
CA ALA A 171 0.25 6.02 -8.27
C ALA A 171 0.25 6.76 -6.93
N LEU A 172 0.63 6.07 -5.87
CA LEU A 172 0.72 6.59 -4.51
C LEU A 172 2.03 6.13 -3.86
N GLY A 173 2.73 7.03 -3.19
CA GLY A 173 3.90 6.74 -2.38
C GLY A 173 3.72 7.31 -0.97
N LEU A 174 3.73 6.43 0.01
CA LEU A 174 3.67 6.75 1.43
C LEU A 174 5.03 6.50 2.06
N GLU A 175 5.55 7.47 2.78
CA GLU A 175 6.81 7.35 3.50
C GLU A 175 6.58 7.45 5.00
N LEU A 176 7.04 6.43 5.73
CA LEU A 176 7.04 6.43 7.18
C LEU A 176 8.35 7.06 7.67
N GLY A 177 8.17 8.09 8.50
CA GLY A 177 9.27 8.81 9.14
C GLY A 177 9.33 8.54 10.64
N ALA A 178 9.57 9.60 11.40
CA ALA A 178 9.70 9.53 12.86
C ALA A 178 8.52 8.82 13.52
N ARG A 179 8.82 7.98 14.51
CA ARG A 179 7.84 7.30 15.34
C ARG A 179 7.92 7.79 16.79
N ARG A 180 6.79 7.76 17.48
CA ARG A 180 6.69 7.98 18.91
C ARG A 180 6.04 6.78 19.56
N VAL A 181 6.74 6.15 20.49
CA VAL A 181 6.19 5.04 21.28
C VAL A 181 5.37 5.65 22.42
N ARG A 182 4.16 5.11 22.63
CA ARG A 182 3.28 5.52 23.71
C ARG A 182 3.26 4.44 24.77
N TRP A 183 3.49 4.87 25.99
CA TRP A 183 3.45 4.03 27.16
C TRP A 183 2.34 4.50 28.10
N SER A 184 1.63 3.57 28.75
CA SER A 184 0.78 3.84 29.90
C SER A 184 1.57 3.58 31.18
N GLY A 185 1.14 4.21 32.25
CA GLY A 185 1.80 4.13 33.55
C GLY A 185 2.58 5.39 33.90
N GLY A 186 2.70 5.64 35.19
CA GLY A 186 3.46 6.78 35.76
C GLY A 186 4.72 6.30 36.48
N PRO A 187 5.51 7.23 37.05
CA PRO A 187 6.69 6.89 37.83
C PRO A 187 6.37 5.85 38.92
N GLY A 188 7.14 4.76 38.96
CA GLY A 188 6.96 3.67 39.95
C GLY A 188 5.85 2.65 39.62
N ARG A 189 5.20 2.75 38.45
CA ARG A 189 4.21 1.75 37.99
C ARG A 189 4.74 1.00 36.76
N LEU A 190 4.22 -0.21 36.53
CA LEU A 190 4.50 -0.97 35.30
C LEU A 190 4.08 -0.13 34.10
N ALA A 191 5.03 0.07 33.18
CA ALA A 191 4.76 0.74 31.93
C ALA A 191 4.33 -0.28 30.87
N LEU A 192 3.14 -0.10 30.30
CA LEU A 192 2.62 -0.93 29.24
C LEU A 192 2.72 -0.19 27.88
N LEU A 193 3.11 -0.89 26.84
CA LEU A 193 3.12 -0.36 25.49
C LEU A 193 1.68 -0.21 24.98
N GLU A 194 1.19 1.02 24.84
CA GLU A 194 -0.16 1.31 24.32
C GLU A 194 -0.22 1.35 22.81
N GLY A 195 0.89 1.70 22.15
CA GLY A 195 0.93 1.81 20.71
C GLY A 195 2.09 2.64 20.19
N ILE A 196 2.09 2.80 18.88
CA ILE A 196 3.10 3.56 18.15
C ILE A 196 2.39 4.59 17.27
N ASP A 197 2.76 5.83 17.43
CA ASP A 197 2.37 6.90 16.51
C ASP A 197 3.47 7.02 15.45
N ALA A 198 3.14 6.78 14.19
CA ALA A 198 4.06 6.91 13.06
C ALA A 198 3.69 8.13 12.22
N ARG A 199 4.68 8.92 11.83
CA ARG A 199 4.47 9.97 10.84
C ARG A 199 4.44 9.34 9.45
N VAL A 200 3.36 9.53 8.73
CA VAL A 200 3.20 9.11 7.34
C VAL A 200 3.16 10.36 6.46
N THR A 201 4.02 10.41 5.45
CA THR A 201 4.04 11.49 4.46
C THR A 201 3.57 10.93 3.11
N VAL A 202 2.63 11.62 2.47
CA VAL A 202 2.23 11.35 1.08
C VAL A 202 3.31 11.94 0.18
N ALA A 203 4.36 11.18 -0.08
CA ALA A 203 5.52 11.63 -0.84
C ALA A 203 5.23 11.73 -2.35
N ARG A 204 4.24 10.94 -2.83
CA ARG A 204 3.77 10.96 -4.21
C ARG A 204 2.27 10.68 -4.26
N SER A 205 1.56 11.40 -5.12
CA SER A 205 0.17 11.08 -5.44
C SER A 205 -0.15 11.52 -6.88
N ARG A 206 -0.66 10.60 -7.69
CA ARG A 206 -1.27 10.89 -9.00
C ARG A 206 -2.79 11.10 -8.89
N VAL A 207 -3.35 10.84 -7.72
CA VAL A 207 -4.81 10.79 -7.49
C VAL A 207 -5.25 11.67 -6.31
N GLY A 208 -4.36 12.53 -5.82
CA GLY A 208 -4.59 13.42 -4.69
C GLY A 208 -3.46 14.45 -4.54
N ARG A 209 -3.37 15.09 -3.39
CA ARG A 209 -2.35 16.12 -3.10
C ARG A 209 -1.11 15.48 -2.46
N PRO A 210 0.08 15.56 -3.08
CA PRO A 210 1.33 15.18 -2.43
C PRO A 210 1.74 16.20 -1.37
N GLY A 211 2.69 15.81 -0.50
CA GLY A 211 3.27 16.68 0.52
C GLY A 211 2.51 16.72 1.85
N GLN A 212 1.35 16.08 1.95
CA GLN A 212 0.65 15.99 3.24
C GLN A 212 1.38 15.03 4.18
N ALA A 213 1.65 15.49 5.40
CA ALA A 213 2.15 14.66 6.49
C ALA A 213 1.07 14.51 7.56
N LEU A 214 0.89 13.29 8.05
CA LEU A 214 -0.08 12.98 9.10
C LEU A 214 0.54 12.00 10.11
N VAL A 215 -0.06 11.94 11.28
CA VAL A 215 0.30 10.95 12.29
C VAL A 215 -0.73 9.83 12.27
N VAL A 216 -0.27 8.62 12.02
CA VAL A 216 -1.10 7.42 12.09
C VAL A 216 -0.83 6.74 13.41
N ARG A 217 -1.89 6.55 14.19
CA ARG A 217 -1.85 5.83 15.44
C ARG A 217 -2.07 4.35 15.19
N GLN A 218 -1.11 3.53 15.55
CA GLN A 218 -1.21 2.10 15.59
C GLN A 218 -1.40 1.69 17.06
N ALA A 219 -2.61 1.33 17.44
CA ALA A 219 -2.90 0.78 18.76
C ALA A 219 -2.55 -0.71 18.78
N ARG A 220 -1.95 -1.17 19.88
CA ARG A 220 -1.88 -2.59 20.14
C ARG A 220 -3.25 -2.99 20.72
N SER A 221 -3.95 -3.91 20.07
CA SER A 221 -5.12 -4.54 20.72
C SER A 221 -4.60 -5.36 21.88
N LEU A 222 -4.85 -4.89 23.09
CA LEU A 222 -4.59 -5.64 24.33
C LEU A 222 -5.79 -6.54 24.70
N SER A 223 -6.79 -6.64 23.84
CA SER A 223 -7.87 -7.59 24.01
C SER A 223 -7.35 -8.98 23.66
N GLU A 224 -7.20 -9.81 24.68
CA GLU A 224 -6.86 -11.23 24.64
C GLU A 224 -5.38 -11.58 24.84
N TRP A 225 -4.84 -11.23 25.99
CA TRP A 225 -3.84 -12.08 26.61
C TRP A 225 -4.60 -13.02 27.58
N PRO A 226 -4.45 -14.36 27.47
CA PRO A 226 -5.04 -15.29 28.41
C PRO A 226 -4.49 -15.07 29.82
#